data_068d2cb1c731c2102672f519f8dd6bfa
#
_entry.id   068d2cb1c731c2102672f519f8dd6bfa
#
_cell.length_a   1.000
_cell.length_b   1.000
_cell.length_c   1.000
_cell.angle_alpha   90.00
_cell.angle_beta   90.00
_cell.angle_gamma   90.00
#
_symmetry.space_group_name_H-M   'P 1'
#
loop_
_entity.id
_entity.type
_entity.pdbx_description
1 polymer ?
#
loop_
_entity_poly.entity_id
_entity_poly.type
_entity_poly.pdbx_seq_one_letter_code
_entity_poly.pdbx_strand_id
1 'polypeptide(L)'
;MKKSFGKLLVGVVVSFALTWQVWATEKVTLFAAASLTNALDDIAALYKREQKGEVVASYASSSTLARQIEQGAPADIFISADQQWMDYVAEKKLIIDETRLTMLGNQLVLIAPKASRLNKVDINKETKWESLLEGGRFAVGDPDHVPVGIYAKESLQYLGAWETVNPLLARTSNVRSGLALVERAEVPLGIVYGSDVVASDKVKVVGIFPAESHKPIEYPMAIIKDHSNPTVLDFYGYLKTPEAVAIFKRYGFHPL
;
A
#
# COMPACT_ATOMS: atom_id res chain seq x y z
N MET A 1 -24.86 -83.35 39.35
CA MET A 1 -24.46 -81.98 39.68
C MET A 1 -23.26 -81.66 38.80
N LYS A 2 -23.45 -80.92 37.64
CA LYS A 2 -22.35 -80.40 36.86
C LYS A 2 -22.50 -78.90 36.73
N LYS A 3 -21.58 -78.13 37.34
CA LYS A 3 -21.53 -76.66 37.23
C LYS A 3 -20.82 -76.28 35.95
N SER A 4 -21.52 -75.55 35.10
CA SER A 4 -20.97 -74.93 33.89
C SER A 4 -20.39 -73.56 34.25
N PHE A 5 -19.13 -73.33 33.96
CA PHE A 5 -18.43 -72.07 34.10
C PHE A 5 -18.49 -71.33 32.75
N GLY A 6 -19.36 -70.29 32.68
CA GLY A 6 -19.36 -69.40 31.51
C GLY A 6 -18.20 -68.43 31.58
N LYS A 7 -17.34 -68.42 30.55
CA LYS A 7 -16.28 -67.42 30.36
C LYS A 7 -16.86 -66.17 29.73
N LEU A 8 -16.83 -65.07 30.46
CA LEU A 8 -17.19 -63.75 29.97
C LEU A 8 -15.96 -63.14 29.24
N LEU A 9 -16.07 -63.01 27.91
CA LEU A 9 -15.03 -62.32 27.14
C LEU A 9 -15.38 -60.82 27.14
N VAL A 10 -14.58 -60.01 27.83
CA VAL A 10 -14.67 -58.54 27.77
C VAL A 10 -13.81 -58.06 26.62
N GLY A 11 -14.48 -57.68 25.53
CA GLY A 11 -13.84 -57.06 24.39
C GLY A 11 -13.55 -55.60 24.67
N VAL A 12 -12.28 -55.22 24.75
CA VAL A 12 -11.84 -53.83 24.86
C VAL A 12 -11.84 -53.25 23.46
N VAL A 13 -12.83 -52.38 23.17
CA VAL A 13 -12.88 -51.57 21.95
C VAL A 13 -12.01 -50.35 22.17
N VAL A 14 -10.79 -50.37 21.62
CA VAL A 14 -9.90 -49.18 21.57
C VAL A 14 -10.37 -48.29 20.45
N SER A 15 -11.15 -47.25 20.76
CA SER A 15 -11.53 -46.20 19.80
C SER A 15 -10.35 -45.29 19.54
N PHE A 16 -9.72 -45.44 18.39
CA PHE A 16 -8.74 -44.46 17.89
C PHE A 16 -9.49 -43.21 17.47
N ALA A 17 -9.55 -42.20 18.30
CA ALA A 17 -9.98 -40.85 17.93
C ALA A 17 -8.87 -40.22 17.10
N LEU A 18 -9.04 -40.24 15.76
CA LEU A 18 -8.26 -39.42 14.86
C LEU A 18 -8.63 -37.96 15.15
N THR A 19 -7.82 -37.28 15.97
CA THR A 19 -7.88 -35.83 16.10
C THR A 19 -7.37 -35.24 14.79
N TRP A 20 -8.29 -34.79 13.96
CA TRP A 20 -7.97 -33.93 12.84
C TRP A 20 -7.50 -32.61 13.44
N GLN A 21 -6.19 -32.40 13.48
CA GLN A 21 -5.61 -31.10 13.77
C GLN A 21 -5.96 -30.21 12.56
N VAL A 22 -7.02 -29.42 12.73
CA VAL A 22 -7.28 -28.30 11.84
C VAL A 22 -6.15 -27.30 12.10
N TRP A 23 -5.17 -27.31 11.24
CA TRP A 23 -4.17 -26.25 11.21
C TRP A 23 -4.93 -24.98 10.80
N ALA A 24 -5.20 -24.11 11.75
CA ALA A 24 -5.63 -22.77 11.42
C ALA A 24 -4.51 -22.17 10.57
N THR A 25 -4.81 -21.90 9.30
CA THR A 25 -3.87 -21.21 8.41
C THR A 25 -3.60 -19.86 9.04
N GLU A 26 -2.40 -19.67 9.56
CA GLU A 26 -2.00 -18.40 10.13
C GLU A 26 -2.10 -17.33 9.05
N LYS A 27 -2.75 -16.22 9.37
CA LYS A 27 -2.97 -15.11 8.45
C LYS A 27 -1.95 -14.02 8.72
N VAL A 28 -1.43 -13.40 7.67
CA VAL A 28 -0.62 -12.20 7.77
C VAL A 28 -1.52 -10.99 7.60
N THR A 29 -1.52 -10.08 8.57
CA THR A 29 -2.22 -8.79 8.49
C THR A 29 -1.26 -7.73 7.96
N LEU A 30 -1.49 -7.29 6.73
CA LEU A 30 -0.66 -6.32 6.03
C LEU A 30 -1.31 -4.94 6.07
N PHE A 31 -0.62 -3.94 6.62
CA PHE A 31 -0.99 -2.53 6.49
C PHE A 31 -0.12 -1.88 5.44
N ALA A 32 -0.70 -1.44 4.33
CA ALA A 32 0.06 -0.92 3.21
C ALA A 32 -0.54 0.36 2.61
N ALA A 33 0.33 1.25 2.14
CA ALA A 33 -0.07 2.46 1.44
C ALA A 33 -1.03 2.15 0.28
N ALA A 34 -2.08 2.96 0.12
CA ALA A 34 -3.16 2.73 -0.84
C ALA A 34 -2.69 2.57 -2.29
N SER A 35 -1.58 3.18 -2.69
CA SER A 35 -0.99 3.01 -4.03
C SER A 35 -0.56 1.57 -4.33
N LEU A 36 -0.30 0.76 -3.31
CA LEU A 36 0.15 -0.64 -3.44
C LEU A 36 -1.00 -1.64 -3.65
N THR A 37 -2.26 -1.22 -3.54
CA THR A 37 -3.43 -2.12 -3.52
C THR A 37 -3.36 -3.21 -4.61
N ASN A 38 -3.32 -2.83 -5.88
CA ASN A 38 -3.38 -3.80 -6.98
C ASN A 38 -2.17 -4.75 -7.01
N ALA A 39 -0.97 -4.23 -6.74
CA ALA A 39 0.24 -5.03 -6.74
C ALA A 39 0.23 -6.05 -5.59
N LEU A 40 -0.14 -5.61 -4.38
CA LEU A 40 -0.17 -6.48 -3.21
C LEU A 40 -1.32 -7.48 -3.23
N ASP A 41 -2.47 -7.12 -3.82
CA ASP A 41 -3.57 -8.08 -4.02
C ASP A 41 -3.14 -9.22 -4.96
N ASP A 42 -2.43 -8.91 -6.05
CA ASP A 42 -1.89 -9.92 -6.95
C ASP A 42 -0.79 -10.77 -6.29
N ILE A 43 0.08 -10.16 -5.49
CA ILE A 43 1.11 -10.88 -4.72
C ILE A 43 0.47 -11.78 -3.67
N ALA A 44 -0.52 -11.30 -2.93
CA ALA A 44 -1.25 -12.09 -1.94
C ALA A 44 -1.99 -13.28 -2.58
N ALA A 45 -2.60 -13.06 -3.75
CA ALA A 45 -3.25 -14.11 -4.52
C ALA A 45 -2.25 -15.17 -5.02
N LEU A 46 -1.05 -14.76 -5.46
CA LEU A 46 0.02 -15.67 -5.87
C LEU A 46 0.54 -16.47 -4.66
N TYR A 47 0.82 -15.82 -3.53
CA TYR A 47 1.26 -16.44 -2.29
C TYR A 47 0.28 -17.51 -1.80
N LYS A 48 -1.02 -17.20 -1.82
CA LYS A 48 -2.09 -18.15 -1.48
C LYS A 48 -2.16 -19.33 -2.45
N ARG A 49 -2.02 -19.08 -3.76
CA ARG A 49 -2.03 -20.14 -4.79
C ARG A 49 -0.86 -21.10 -4.64
N GLU A 50 0.28 -20.64 -4.17
CA GLU A 50 1.45 -21.44 -3.84
C GLU A 50 1.32 -22.18 -2.49
N GLN A 51 0.14 -22.13 -1.87
CA GLN A 51 -0.19 -22.76 -0.59
C GLN A 51 0.73 -22.34 0.59
N LYS A 52 1.27 -21.12 0.53
CA LYS A 52 2.17 -20.57 1.55
C LYS A 52 1.44 -19.93 2.73
N GLY A 53 0.18 -19.49 2.53
CA GLY A 53 -0.61 -18.85 3.57
C GLY A 53 -1.67 -17.89 3.03
N GLU A 54 -2.31 -17.14 3.92
CA GLU A 54 -3.29 -16.12 3.60
C GLU A 54 -2.82 -14.75 4.07
N VAL A 55 -2.99 -13.73 3.23
CA VAL A 55 -2.69 -12.33 3.57
C VAL A 55 -3.98 -11.55 3.58
N VAL A 56 -4.22 -10.81 4.66
CA VAL A 56 -5.33 -9.86 4.79
C VAL A 56 -4.76 -8.46 4.80
N ALA A 57 -4.98 -7.72 3.73
CA ALA A 57 -4.42 -6.38 3.57
C ALA A 57 -5.42 -5.28 3.93
N SER A 58 -4.94 -4.24 4.60
CA SER A 58 -5.63 -2.98 4.86
C SER A 58 -4.91 -1.86 4.12
N TYR A 59 -5.62 -1.15 3.25
CA TYR A 59 -5.07 -0.09 2.43
C TYR A 59 -5.62 1.28 2.83
N ALA A 60 -4.74 2.20 3.16
CA ALA A 60 -5.08 3.59 3.48
C ALA A 60 -3.86 4.49 3.20
N SER A 61 -3.94 5.78 3.57
CA SER A 61 -2.72 6.59 3.61
C SER A 61 -1.76 6.06 4.67
N SER A 62 -0.46 6.17 4.42
CA SER A 62 0.56 5.74 5.39
C SER A 62 0.38 6.42 6.74
N SER A 63 -0.05 7.69 6.75
CA SER A 63 -0.36 8.44 7.96
C SER A 63 -1.49 7.81 8.79
N THR A 64 -2.56 7.39 8.13
CA THR A 64 -3.69 6.73 8.80
C THR A 64 -3.26 5.40 9.39
N LEU A 65 -2.55 4.59 8.62
CA LEU A 65 -2.07 3.27 9.05
C LEU A 65 -1.06 3.36 10.20
N ALA A 66 -0.11 4.29 10.12
CA ALA A 66 0.87 4.54 11.17
C ALA A 66 0.21 4.92 12.51
N ARG A 67 -0.82 5.77 12.47
CA ARG A 67 -1.59 6.13 13.67
C ARG A 67 -2.44 4.97 14.20
N GLN A 68 -2.97 4.11 13.33
CA GLN A 68 -3.67 2.91 13.76
C GLN A 68 -2.72 1.92 14.44
N ILE A 69 -1.49 1.75 13.92
CA ILE A 69 -0.44 0.94 14.54
C ILE A 69 -0.10 1.50 15.93
N GLU A 70 0.07 2.80 16.06
CA GLU A 70 0.29 3.46 17.36
C GLU A 70 -0.84 3.19 18.37
N GLN A 71 -2.08 3.09 17.87
CA GLN A 71 -3.26 2.78 18.70
C GLN A 71 -3.44 1.29 18.96
N GLY A 72 -2.49 0.45 18.55
CA GLY A 72 -2.51 -1.00 18.79
C GLY A 72 -3.31 -1.81 17.78
N ALA A 73 -3.54 -1.30 16.57
CA ALA A 73 -4.14 -2.10 15.51
C ALA A 73 -3.24 -3.31 15.17
N PRO A 74 -3.81 -4.50 14.95
CA PRO A 74 -3.07 -5.75 14.85
C PRO A 74 -2.46 -5.92 13.45
N ALA A 75 -1.53 -5.06 13.08
CA ALA A 75 -0.74 -5.20 11.86
C ALA A 75 0.49 -6.06 12.12
N ASP A 76 0.84 -6.95 11.19
CA ASP A 76 2.07 -7.74 11.22
C ASP A 76 3.19 -7.06 10.43
N ILE A 77 2.84 -6.52 9.26
CA ILE A 77 3.78 -5.82 8.38
C ILE A 77 3.20 -4.45 8.02
N PHE A 78 4.03 -3.42 8.04
CA PHE A 78 3.69 -2.08 7.58
C PHE A 78 4.53 -1.71 6.36
N ILE A 79 3.88 -1.19 5.30
CA ILE A 79 4.54 -0.64 4.10
C ILE A 79 4.05 0.79 3.89
N SER A 80 4.94 1.74 4.10
CA SER A 80 4.68 3.17 3.91
C SER A 80 5.00 3.62 2.48
N ALA A 81 4.39 4.70 2.02
CA ALA A 81 4.73 5.38 0.76
C ALA A 81 5.69 6.58 0.98
N ASP A 82 6.23 6.73 2.16
CA ASP A 82 7.30 7.67 2.49
C ASP A 82 8.12 7.19 3.69
N GLN A 83 9.29 7.78 3.87
CA GLN A 83 10.13 7.52 5.02
C GLN A 83 9.57 8.16 6.29
N GLN A 84 8.87 9.29 6.18
CA GLN A 84 8.38 10.06 7.34
C GLN A 84 7.43 9.24 8.23
N TRP A 85 6.48 8.51 7.65
CA TRP A 85 5.55 7.69 8.43
C TRP A 85 6.15 6.37 8.89
N MET A 86 7.20 5.88 8.23
CA MET A 86 8.00 4.78 8.76
C MET A 86 8.86 5.24 9.94
N ASP A 87 9.48 6.43 9.86
CA ASP A 87 10.22 7.05 10.98
C ASP A 87 9.30 7.24 12.19
N TYR A 88 8.07 7.72 11.96
CA TYR A 88 7.08 7.91 13.01
C TYR A 88 6.82 6.64 13.84
N VAL A 89 6.63 5.48 13.20
CA VAL A 89 6.42 4.21 13.92
C VAL A 89 7.71 3.68 14.52
N ALA A 90 8.86 3.90 13.88
CA ALA A 90 10.17 3.52 14.40
C ALA A 90 10.55 4.29 15.67
N GLU A 91 10.39 5.61 15.68
CA GLU A 91 10.66 6.46 16.85
C GLU A 91 9.80 6.06 18.06
N LYS A 92 8.60 5.55 17.82
CA LYS A 92 7.70 5.00 18.85
C LYS A 92 8.04 3.55 19.24
N LYS A 93 9.10 2.96 18.64
CA LYS A 93 9.54 1.58 18.89
C LYS A 93 8.46 0.54 18.60
N LEU A 94 7.68 0.77 17.54
CA LEU A 94 6.57 -0.09 17.11
C LEU A 94 6.95 -1.07 16.00
N ILE A 95 8.18 -1.01 15.51
CA ILE A 95 8.72 -1.93 14.48
C ILE A 95 9.94 -2.69 15.01
N ILE A 96 10.30 -3.74 14.30
CA ILE A 96 11.59 -4.42 14.47
C ILE A 96 12.56 -3.72 13.50
N ASP A 97 13.45 -2.87 14.05
CA ASP A 97 14.30 -1.96 13.26
C ASP A 97 15.16 -2.71 12.22
N GLU A 98 15.64 -3.91 12.56
CA GLU A 98 16.46 -4.76 11.66
C GLU A 98 15.68 -5.26 10.44
N THR A 99 14.35 -5.18 10.48
CA THR A 99 13.49 -5.55 9.34
C THR A 99 13.14 -4.36 8.46
N ARG A 100 13.53 -3.13 8.84
CA ARG A 100 13.26 -1.98 7.99
C ARG A 100 14.08 -2.04 6.71
N LEU A 101 13.38 -2.02 5.59
CA LEU A 101 13.97 -2.09 4.25
C LEU A 101 13.20 -1.18 3.30
N THR A 102 13.90 -0.35 2.53
CA THR A 102 13.32 0.40 1.41
C THR A 102 13.28 -0.49 0.18
N MET A 103 12.09 -0.81 -0.33
CA MET A 103 11.93 -1.82 -1.39
C MET A 103 11.68 -1.21 -2.77
N LEU A 104 10.95 -0.10 -2.84
CA LEU A 104 10.41 0.42 -4.09
C LEU A 104 10.57 1.93 -4.17
N GLY A 105 10.74 2.43 -5.39
CA GLY A 105 10.61 3.82 -5.77
C GLY A 105 9.38 4.07 -6.63
N ASN A 106 9.05 5.34 -6.85
CA ASN A 106 7.92 5.78 -7.69
C ASN A 106 8.20 7.16 -8.30
N GLN A 107 7.26 7.64 -9.13
CA GLN A 107 7.29 9.00 -9.71
C GLN A 107 6.04 9.77 -9.34
N LEU A 108 6.16 11.07 -9.15
CA LEU A 108 5.03 11.98 -8.98
C LEU A 108 4.56 12.46 -10.35
N VAL A 109 3.28 12.27 -10.64
CA VAL A 109 2.72 12.59 -11.95
C VAL A 109 1.46 13.44 -11.85
N LEU A 110 1.27 14.27 -12.86
CA LEU A 110 0.05 15.04 -13.11
C LEU A 110 -0.85 14.22 -14.04
N ILE A 111 -2.09 14.00 -13.62
CA ILE A 111 -3.07 13.25 -14.39
C ILE A 111 -4.28 14.10 -14.77
N ALA A 112 -4.92 13.70 -15.86
CA ALA A 112 -6.22 14.21 -16.30
C ALA A 112 -7.14 13.04 -16.66
N PRO A 113 -8.47 13.24 -16.74
CA PRO A 113 -9.39 12.26 -17.29
C PRO A 113 -8.95 11.82 -18.69
N LYS A 114 -9.16 10.54 -19.03
CA LYS A 114 -8.75 9.99 -20.34
C LYS A 114 -9.29 10.79 -21.51
N ALA A 115 -10.53 11.32 -21.39
CA ALA A 115 -11.21 12.13 -22.41
C ALA A 115 -10.76 13.60 -22.44
N SER A 116 -9.92 14.05 -21.50
CA SER A 116 -9.43 15.44 -21.49
C SER A 116 -8.70 15.78 -22.77
N ARG A 117 -8.85 17.02 -23.23
CA ARG A 117 -8.11 17.58 -24.40
C ARG A 117 -6.65 17.90 -24.06
N LEU A 118 -6.33 18.02 -22.76
CA LEU A 118 -4.97 18.25 -22.32
C LEU A 118 -4.13 16.99 -22.54
N ASN A 119 -3.04 17.11 -23.31
CA ASN A 119 -2.19 15.97 -23.65
C ASN A 119 -0.82 16.01 -22.96
N LYS A 120 -0.22 17.19 -22.86
CA LYS A 120 1.10 17.36 -22.29
C LYS A 120 1.23 18.69 -21.56
N VAL A 121 1.83 18.63 -20.37
CA VAL A 121 2.24 19.79 -19.56
C VAL A 121 3.71 19.64 -19.27
N ASP A 122 4.54 20.60 -19.68
CA ASP A 122 5.92 20.70 -19.23
C ASP A 122 5.91 21.40 -17.87
N ILE A 123 6.01 20.61 -16.81
CA ILE A 123 5.94 21.09 -15.43
C ILE A 123 7.26 21.78 -15.07
N ASN A 124 7.20 23.09 -14.87
CA ASN A 124 8.33 23.95 -14.51
C ASN A 124 7.82 25.20 -13.77
N LYS A 125 8.70 26.17 -13.49
CA LYS A 125 8.36 27.42 -12.79
C LYS A 125 7.43 28.34 -13.56
N GLU A 126 7.36 28.22 -14.89
CA GLU A 126 6.50 29.00 -15.77
C GLU A 126 5.11 28.38 -15.98
N THR A 127 4.85 27.20 -15.40
CA THR A 127 3.56 26.49 -15.54
C THR A 127 2.40 27.35 -15.03
N LYS A 128 1.42 27.58 -15.91
CA LYS A 128 0.24 28.40 -15.62
C LYS A 128 -0.87 27.56 -15.01
N TRP A 129 -0.73 27.23 -13.73
CA TRP A 129 -1.60 26.31 -13.00
C TRP A 129 -3.08 26.69 -13.05
N GLU A 130 -3.42 27.97 -12.83
CA GLU A 130 -4.80 28.46 -12.88
C GLU A 130 -5.45 28.23 -14.26
N SER A 131 -4.69 28.47 -15.33
CA SER A 131 -5.17 28.23 -16.68
C SER A 131 -5.41 26.74 -16.97
N LEU A 132 -4.57 25.86 -16.40
CA LEU A 132 -4.73 24.41 -16.54
C LEU A 132 -5.97 23.87 -15.82
N LEU A 133 -6.37 24.53 -14.73
CA LEU A 133 -7.53 24.12 -13.92
C LEU A 133 -8.86 24.62 -14.47
N GLU A 134 -8.86 25.62 -15.37
CA GLU A 134 -10.07 26.19 -15.98
C GLU A 134 -11.17 26.53 -14.96
N GLY A 135 -10.77 27.01 -13.77
CA GLY A 135 -11.66 27.28 -12.64
C GLY A 135 -12.06 26.05 -11.81
N GLY A 136 -11.56 24.87 -12.16
CA GLY A 136 -11.76 23.65 -11.40
C GLY A 136 -10.81 23.51 -10.21
N ARG A 137 -10.85 22.33 -9.57
CA ARG A 137 -10.00 21.97 -8.44
C ARG A 137 -8.94 20.94 -8.83
N PHE A 138 -7.97 20.79 -7.96
CA PHE A 138 -6.81 19.92 -8.10
C PHE A 138 -6.93 18.77 -7.09
N ALA A 139 -7.14 17.53 -7.54
CA ALA A 139 -7.18 16.39 -6.63
C ALA A 139 -5.78 16.00 -6.17
N VAL A 140 -5.58 15.91 -4.87
CA VAL A 140 -4.35 15.41 -4.27
C VAL A 140 -4.62 14.90 -2.85
N GLY A 141 -3.83 13.95 -2.37
CA GLY A 141 -3.83 13.59 -0.95
C GLY A 141 -3.56 14.81 -0.06
N ASP A 142 -4.13 14.84 1.14
CA ASP A 142 -3.96 16.01 2.03
C ASP A 142 -2.47 16.32 2.25
N PRO A 143 -2.00 17.52 1.85
CA PRO A 143 -0.59 17.90 1.94
C PRO A 143 -0.01 17.97 3.35
N ASP A 144 -0.86 17.97 4.36
CA ASP A 144 -0.41 18.09 5.75
C ASP A 144 0.00 16.73 6.35
N HIS A 145 -0.46 15.60 5.75
CA HIS A 145 -0.14 14.27 6.31
C HIS A 145 -0.17 13.10 5.31
N VAL A 146 -0.80 13.20 4.15
CA VAL A 146 -0.84 12.10 3.17
C VAL A 146 0.43 12.11 2.32
N PRO A 147 1.17 11.00 2.15
CA PRO A 147 2.46 11.00 1.47
C PRO A 147 2.47 11.67 0.10
N VAL A 148 1.54 11.31 -0.80
CA VAL A 148 1.47 11.96 -2.13
C VAL A 148 1.23 13.46 -2.03
N GLY A 149 0.47 13.92 -1.04
CA GLY A 149 0.23 15.34 -0.78
C GLY A 149 1.46 16.05 -0.24
N ILE A 150 2.24 15.40 0.61
CA ILE A 150 3.52 15.92 1.14
C ILE A 150 4.49 16.14 -0.02
N TYR A 151 4.69 15.13 -0.89
CA TYR A 151 5.54 15.26 -2.09
C TYR A 151 5.01 16.32 -3.07
N ALA A 152 3.69 16.38 -3.28
CA ALA A 152 3.07 17.40 -4.11
C ALA A 152 3.33 18.82 -3.58
N LYS A 153 3.21 19.02 -2.26
CA LYS A 153 3.51 20.30 -1.59
C LYS A 153 4.97 20.69 -1.77
N GLU A 154 5.91 19.77 -1.51
CA GLU A 154 7.35 20.00 -1.72
C GLU A 154 7.62 20.46 -3.16
N SER A 155 7.05 19.71 -4.14
CA SER A 155 7.24 20.01 -5.55
C SER A 155 6.63 21.36 -5.95
N LEU A 156 5.41 21.65 -5.53
CA LEU A 156 4.76 22.92 -5.82
C LEU A 156 5.45 24.12 -5.16
N GLN A 157 6.04 23.94 -3.96
CA GLN A 157 6.87 24.95 -3.31
C GLN A 157 8.16 25.20 -4.09
N TYR A 158 8.86 24.14 -4.52
CA TYR A 158 10.07 24.26 -5.35
C TYR A 158 9.79 24.99 -6.67
N LEU A 159 8.63 24.76 -7.27
CA LEU A 159 8.18 25.41 -8.50
C LEU A 159 7.63 26.82 -8.29
N GLY A 160 7.51 27.28 -7.04
CA GLY A 160 6.91 28.60 -6.72
C GLY A 160 5.40 28.67 -6.95
N ALA A 161 4.72 27.52 -7.05
CA ALA A 161 3.30 27.41 -7.38
C ALA A 161 2.39 27.17 -6.17
N TRP A 162 2.94 26.90 -4.99
CA TRP A 162 2.19 26.45 -3.82
C TRP A 162 1.08 27.42 -3.40
N GLU A 163 1.38 28.72 -3.30
CA GLU A 163 0.40 29.72 -2.85
C GLU A 163 -0.77 29.88 -3.84
N THR A 164 -0.50 29.68 -5.12
CA THR A 164 -1.53 29.71 -6.18
C THR A 164 -2.40 28.45 -6.16
N VAL A 165 -1.79 27.27 -5.99
CA VAL A 165 -2.49 25.97 -6.11
C VAL A 165 -3.18 25.55 -4.82
N ASN A 166 -2.59 25.84 -3.65
CA ASN A 166 -3.12 25.39 -2.35
C ASN A 166 -4.61 25.74 -2.10
N PRO A 167 -5.12 26.95 -2.42
CA PRO A 167 -6.54 27.25 -2.26
C PRO A 167 -7.47 26.45 -3.19
N LEU A 168 -6.92 25.91 -4.26
CA LEU A 168 -7.65 25.18 -5.31
C LEU A 168 -7.62 23.65 -5.09
N LEU A 169 -7.03 23.17 -3.99
CA LEU A 169 -6.92 21.74 -3.72
C LEU A 169 -8.28 21.11 -3.35
N ALA A 170 -8.58 19.98 -3.98
CA ALA A 170 -9.54 18.98 -3.49
C ALA A 170 -8.72 17.93 -2.70
N ARG A 171 -8.56 18.17 -1.40
CA ARG A 171 -7.77 17.32 -0.51
C ARG A 171 -8.46 15.99 -0.27
N THR A 172 -7.75 14.88 -0.37
CA THR A 172 -8.28 13.53 -0.21
C THR A 172 -7.54 12.76 0.87
N SER A 173 -8.21 11.74 1.43
CA SER A 173 -7.67 10.94 2.53
C SER A 173 -6.52 10.00 2.12
N ASN A 174 -6.36 9.71 0.84
CA ASN A 174 -5.25 8.93 0.27
C ASN A 174 -5.18 9.15 -1.25
N VAL A 175 -4.13 8.62 -1.89
CA VAL A 175 -3.89 8.81 -3.34
C VAL A 175 -4.99 8.20 -4.22
N ARG A 176 -5.56 7.05 -3.83
CA ARG A 176 -6.62 6.38 -4.61
C ARG A 176 -7.94 7.15 -4.57
N SER A 177 -8.24 7.81 -3.47
CA SER A 177 -9.38 8.75 -3.40
C SER A 177 -9.17 9.94 -4.33
N GLY A 178 -7.95 10.45 -4.46
CA GLY A 178 -7.60 11.51 -5.42
C GLY A 178 -7.72 11.04 -6.88
N LEU A 179 -7.18 9.86 -7.18
CA LEU A 179 -7.32 9.22 -8.49
C LEU A 179 -8.80 9.09 -8.88
N ALA A 180 -9.64 8.62 -7.98
CA ALA A 180 -11.07 8.41 -8.22
C ALA A 180 -11.83 9.69 -8.58
N LEU A 181 -11.46 10.85 -8.04
CA LEU A 181 -12.04 12.14 -8.44
C LEU A 181 -11.74 12.48 -9.90
N VAL A 182 -10.50 12.21 -10.34
CA VAL A 182 -10.09 12.43 -11.74
C VAL A 182 -10.74 11.41 -12.67
N GLU A 183 -10.83 10.14 -12.29
CA GLU A 183 -11.49 9.08 -13.07
C GLU A 183 -12.96 9.40 -13.38
N ARG A 184 -13.65 10.02 -12.41
CA ARG A 184 -15.04 10.45 -12.56
C ARG A 184 -15.21 11.83 -13.20
N ALA A 185 -14.09 12.46 -13.60
CA ALA A 185 -14.05 13.82 -14.12
C ALA A 185 -14.72 14.87 -13.19
N GLU A 186 -14.71 14.63 -11.88
CA GLU A 186 -15.18 15.58 -10.87
C GLU A 186 -14.19 16.74 -10.69
N VAL A 187 -12.93 16.51 -11.06
CA VAL A 187 -11.88 17.52 -11.15
C VAL A 187 -11.10 17.35 -12.47
N PRO A 188 -10.59 18.44 -13.05
CA PRO A 188 -9.87 18.37 -14.32
C PRO A 188 -8.48 17.75 -14.20
N LEU A 189 -7.83 17.86 -13.03
CA LEU A 189 -6.46 17.43 -12.79
C LEU A 189 -6.28 16.81 -11.41
N GLY A 190 -5.27 15.97 -11.29
CA GLY A 190 -4.83 15.42 -10.00
C GLY A 190 -3.35 15.11 -9.98
N ILE A 191 -2.79 15.04 -8.77
CA ILE A 191 -1.42 14.56 -8.52
C ILE A 191 -1.51 13.21 -7.85
N VAL A 192 -0.90 12.20 -8.49
CA VAL A 192 -0.84 10.82 -8.03
C VAL A 192 0.56 10.24 -8.31
N TYR A 193 0.78 8.97 -8.02
CA TYR A 193 1.99 8.28 -8.44
C TYR A 193 1.84 7.64 -9.82
N GLY A 194 2.96 7.41 -10.49
CA GLY A 194 2.97 6.71 -11.79
C GLY A 194 2.33 5.32 -11.71
N SER A 195 2.53 4.61 -10.61
CA SER A 195 1.91 3.30 -10.35
C SER A 195 0.38 3.33 -10.27
N ASP A 196 -0.21 4.43 -9.81
CA ASP A 196 -1.66 4.57 -9.75
C ASP A 196 -2.29 4.65 -11.15
N VAL A 197 -1.57 5.25 -12.10
CA VAL A 197 -2.03 5.36 -13.50
C VAL A 197 -2.04 4.01 -14.19
N VAL A 198 -1.07 3.14 -13.89
CA VAL A 198 -1.05 1.76 -14.42
C VAL A 198 -2.28 0.96 -13.97
N ALA A 199 -2.82 1.29 -12.81
CA ALA A 199 -4.00 0.63 -12.25
C ALA A 199 -5.34 1.17 -12.79
N SER A 200 -5.34 2.15 -13.72
CA SER A 200 -6.55 2.80 -14.24
C SER A 200 -6.50 3.01 -15.74
N ASP A 201 -7.59 2.67 -16.42
CA ASP A 201 -7.81 2.95 -17.84
C ASP A 201 -8.56 4.27 -18.10
N LYS A 202 -8.99 4.97 -17.03
CA LYS A 202 -9.85 6.16 -17.08
C LYS A 202 -9.10 7.48 -17.02
N VAL A 203 -7.82 7.44 -16.69
CA VAL A 203 -6.95 8.62 -16.63
C VAL A 203 -5.76 8.49 -17.55
N LYS A 204 -5.06 9.59 -17.76
CA LYS A 204 -3.78 9.63 -18.48
C LYS A 204 -2.81 10.56 -17.77
N VAL A 205 -1.51 10.24 -17.87
CA VAL A 205 -0.44 11.14 -17.47
C VAL A 205 -0.39 12.30 -18.46
N VAL A 206 -0.42 13.52 -17.95
CA VAL A 206 -0.26 14.74 -18.75
C VAL A 206 1.03 15.49 -18.39
N GLY A 207 1.67 15.17 -17.25
CA GLY A 207 2.95 15.73 -16.88
C GLY A 207 3.66 14.87 -15.84
N ILE A 208 4.98 15.00 -15.75
CA ILE A 208 5.82 14.38 -14.74
C ILE A 208 6.48 15.50 -13.93
N PHE A 209 6.40 15.43 -12.63
CA PHE A 209 7.05 16.41 -11.78
C PHE A 209 8.58 16.19 -11.80
N PRO A 210 9.39 17.27 -11.81
CA PRO A 210 10.83 17.15 -11.78
C PRO A 210 11.30 16.40 -10.53
N ALA A 211 12.19 15.42 -10.69
CA ALA A 211 12.65 14.59 -9.58
C ALA A 211 13.34 15.39 -8.47
N GLU A 212 14.00 16.49 -8.83
CA GLU A 212 14.66 17.42 -7.91
C GLU A 212 13.68 18.32 -7.14
N SER A 213 12.40 18.31 -7.50
CA SER A 213 11.39 19.18 -6.88
C SER A 213 10.83 18.63 -5.58
N HIS A 214 11.08 17.39 -5.26
CA HIS A 214 10.63 16.71 -4.05
C HIS A 214 11.65 15.66 -3.60
N LYS A 215 11.53 15.19 -2.36
CA LYS A 215 12.33 14.05 -1.90
C LYS A 215 12.06 12.80 -2.74
N PRO A 216 13.02 11.86 -2.84
CA PRO A 216 12.76 10.57 -3.49
C PRO A 216 11.51 9.89 -2.91
N ILE A 217 10.65 9.40 -3.80
CA ILE A 217 9.46 8.65 -3.40
C ILE A 217 9.88 7.22 -3.15
N GLU A 218 9.86 6.82 -1.89
CA GLU A 218 10.37 5.55 -1.43
C GLU A 218 9.35 4.82 -0.57
N TYR A 219 9.32 3.49 -0.71
CA TYR A 219 8.40 2.63 0.03
C TYR A 219 9.20 1.75 1.00
N PRO A 220 9.41 2.21 2.23
CA PRO A 220 9.95 1.38 3.29
C PRO A 220 8.90 0.40 3.80
N MET A 221 9.34 -0.82 4.15
CA MET A 221 8.56 -1.81 4.89
C MET A 221 9.28 -2.23 6.17
N ALA A 222 8.50 -2.66 7.15
CA ALA A 222 9.02 -3.26 8.38
C ALA A 222 8.00 -4.22 9.00
N ILE A 223 8.48 -5.18 9.80
CA ILE A 223 7.64 -6.02 10.66
C ILE A 223 7.31 -5.24 11.93
N ILE A 224 6.05 -5.30 12.35
CA ILE A 224 5.60 -4.68 13.60
C ILE A 224 6.19 -5.46 14.79
N LYS A 225 6.56 -4.73 15.82
CA LYS A 225 7.15 -5.29 17.05
C LYS A 225 6.23 -6.37 17.64
N ASP A 226 6.83 -7.46 18.12
CA ASP A 226 6.16 -8.62 18.71
C ASP A 226 5.30 -9.46 17.74
N HIS A 227 5.37 -9.18 16.43
CA HIS A 227 4.62 -9.88 15.37
C HIS A 227 5.49 -10.74 14.46
N SER A 228 6.73 -11.08 14.83
CA SER A 228 7.69 -11.83 14.01
C SER A 228 7.51 -13.35 14.08
N ASN A 229 6.30 -13.87 13.88
CA ASN A 229 6.08 -15.31 13.78
C ASN A 229 6.58 -15.88 12.43
N PRO A 230 6.73 -17.20 12.27
CA PRO A 230 7.25 -17.82 11.04
C PRO A 230 6.48 -17.44 9.78
N THR A 231 5.15 -17.34 9.85
CA THR A 231 4.28 -16.99 8.70
C THR A 231 4.51 -15.56 8.25
N VAL A 232 4.66 -14.62 9.19
CA VAL A 232 4.98 -13.21 8.90
C VAL A 232 6.37 -13.09 8.27
N LEU A 233 7.36 -13.81 8.81
CA LEU A 233 8.73 -13.82 8.27
C LEU A 233 8.77 -14.41 6.84
N ASP A 234 8.00 -15.47 6.57
CA ASP A 234 7.91 -16.07 5.24
C ASP A 234 7.30 -15.08 4.25
N PHE A 235 6.18 -14.44 4.57
CA PHE A 235 5.58 -13.45 3.67
C PHE A 235 6.45 -12.20 3.50
N TYR A 236 7.09 -11.72 4.57
CA TYR A 236 8.08 -10.64 4.48
C TYR A 236 9.24 -11.00 3.54
N GLY A 237 9.70 -12.25 3.59
CA GLY A 237 10.69 -12.79 2.64
C GLY A 237 10.14 -12.84 1.21
N TYR A 238 8.89 -13.29 1.05
CA TYR A 238 8.21 -13.42 -0.23
C TYR A 238 8.08 -12.10 -0.99
N LEU A 239 7.83 -11.00 -0.30
CA LEU A 239 7.77 -9.66 -0.91
C LEU A 239 9.07 -9.25 -1.64
N LYS A 240 10.19 -9.92 -1.36
CA LYS A 240 11.51 -9.67 -1.95
C LYS A 240 11.88 -10.67 -3.06
N THR A 241 11.03 -11.65 -3.34
CA THR A 241 11.30 -12.65 -4.38
C THR A 241 11.23 -12.05 -5.78
N PRO A 242 11.90 -12.65 -6.78
CA PRO A 242 11.80 -12.21 -8.16
C PRO A 242 10.36 -12.13 -8.69
N GLU A 243 9.48 -13.04 -8.23
CA GLU A 243 8.07 -13.10 -8.62
C GLU A 243 7.31 -11.88 -8.10
N ALA A 244 7.46 -11.54 -6.83
CA ALA A 244 6.86 -10.34 -6.23
C ALA A 244 7.42 -9.06 -6.86
N VAL A 245 8.73 -9.00 -7.07
CA VAL A 245 9.42 -7.87 -7.74
C VAL A 245 8.89 -7.68 -9.17
N ALA A 246 8.66 -8.76 -9.91
CA ALA A 246 8.08 -8.69 -11.26
C ALA A 246 6.65 -8.12 -11.24
N ILE A 247 5.85 -8.44 -10.21
CA ILE A 247 4.52 -7.88 -10.04
C ILE A 247 4.60 -6.37 -9.73
N PHE A 248 5.47 -5.94 -8.81
CA PHE A 248 5.66 -4.52 -8.53
C PHE A 248 6.06 -3.74 -9.80
N LYS A 249 7.02 -4.26 -10.60
CA LYS A 249 7.43 -3.65 -11.88
C LYS A 249 6.25 -3.53 -12.86
N ARG A 250 5.42 -4.56 -12.96
CA ARG A 250 4.23 -4.55 -13.82
C ARG A 250 3.26 -3.43 -13.45
N TYR A 251 3.16 -3.09 -12.18
CA TYR A 251 2.35 -1.97 -11.69
C TYR A 251 3.09 -0.63 -11.66
N GLY A 252 4.26 -0.52 -12.33
CA GLY A 252 4.96 0.75 -12.52
C GLY A 252 5.81 1.21 -11.32
N PHE A 253 6.03 0.34 -10.33
CA PHE A 253 7.00 0.59 -9.27
C PHE A 253 8.43 0.33 -9.76
N HIS A 254 9.40 0.99 -9.13
CA HIS A 254 10.83 0.82 -9.39
C HIS A 254 11.45 0.10 -8.19
N PRO A 255 11.75 -1.21 -8.25
CA PRO A 255 12.49 -1.90 -7.17
C PRO A 255 13.87 -1.27 -6.96
N LEU A 256 14.27 -1.16 -5.69
CA LEU A 256 15.53 -0.57 -5.23
C LEU A 256 16.50 -1.64 -4.73
#